data_27be5bc215f4df75e8444e8686476cd2
#
_entry.id   27be5bc215f4df75e8444e8686476cd2
#
_cell.length_a   1.000
_cell.length_b   1.000
_cell.length_c   1.000
_cell.angle_alpha   90.00
_cell.angle_beta   90.00
_cell.angle_gamma   90.00
#
_symmetry.space_group_name_H-M   'P 1'
#
loop_
_entity.id
_entity.type
_entity.pdbx_description
1 polymer ?
#
loop_
_entity_poly.entity_id
_entity_poly.type
_entity_poly.pdbx_seq_one_letter_code
_entity_poly.pdbx_strand_id
1 'polypeptide(L)'
;MSDINLDLVENPVIKAFIQDQAKLPENFKLNICEDDEMYLFSLKNVKDDRDRALVRYYSIGRRILDTVKQVVEWHFGSFENVPSFLDFACGYGRFTRFLIQEMSQEQIWVSDIYANAVKFQTEYLGVNGIVSTGEPENYLIDRKFDCILANSFFSHMPEKTFTSWLQNLYDLLTPNGILMFSVHDECLRAANTEMPTKGILFSPKSESQSLDKEEYGTTYVTEKFVRECVEKVSGGKAFVHRLKKGICRFQDLYVVTNELVRDFSELKFHHHPEGYIDVAAFTNKENLYLEGWVADVNSGGRVEELQVLVNGEVVQKCEPFYDRPDVAGYFENDGALQSGWRCYLPKNTVAQQDVLIVKAINNYGLEWILETCTVKSLLNQRQSQSLLGSTQTKLKLLETQLASAKIEGEQSQSELMITQTKLEETQTELVLAQTQLEQTQNHLLSVQMQLDKTENELINFKQKLEQANSRVLAMESSKFWKIRSAWFQVRRSLGLAGE
;
A
#
# COMPACT_ATOMS: atom_id res chain seq x y z
N MET A 1 33.85 10.81 5.37
CA MET A 1 33.02 10.26 6.45
C MET A 1 31.85 11.23 6.60
N SER A 2 30.79 11.02 5.86
CA SER A 2 29.53 11.74 6.10
C SER A 2 28.96 11.17 7.39
N ASP A 3 28.66 12.05 8.31
CA ASP A 3 28.13 11.70 9.62
C ASP A 3 26.79 10.94 9.45
N ILE A 4 26.82 9.65 9.77
CA ILE A 4 25.65 8.78 9.89
C ILE A 4 24.87 9.24 11.15
N ASN A 5 24.43 10.47 11.17
CA ASN A 5 23.84 11.03 12.38
C ASN A 5 22.55 11.78 12.05
N LEU A 6 21.49 11.02 11.75
CA LEU A 6 20.17 11.60 11.77
C LEU A 6 19.29 10.77 12.70
N ASP A 7 19.22 11.18 13.96
CA ASP A 7 18.10 10.81 14.82
C ASP A 7 16.86 11.52 14.24
N LEU A 8 16.31 10.94 13.16
CA LEU A 8 15.13 11.49 12.46
C LEU A 8 13.89 11.46 13.35
N VAL A 9 13.94 10.75 14.47
CA VAL A 9 12.82 10.59 15.40
C VAL A 9 12.95 11.63 16.51
N GLU A 10 12.67 12.87 16.17
CA GLU A 10 12.73 14.01 17.11
C GLU A 10 11.55 14.01 18.10
N ASN A 11 10.37 13.57 17.66
CA ASN A 11 9.17 13.55 18.48
C ASN A 11 9.23 12.38 19.51
N PRO A 12 9.32 12.67 20.81
CA PRO A 12 9.42 11.63 21.84
C PRO A 12 8.18 10.72 21.90
N VAL A 13 6.99 11.25 21.55
CA VAL A 13 5.75 10.45 21.43
C VAL A 13 5.92 9.39 20.35
N ILE A 14 6.43 9.79 19.20
CA ILE A 14 6.67 8.90 18.06
C ILE A 14 7.77 7.89 18.38
N LYS A 15 8.85 8.37 19.00
CA LYS A 15 9.99 7.50 19.39
C LYS A 15 9.55 6.37 20.32
N ALA A 16 8.86 6.73 21.39
CA ALA A 16 8.36 5.75 22.35
C ALA A 16 7.34 4.81 21.69
N PHE A 17 6.47 5.32 20.84
CA PHE A 17 5.50 4.51 20.11
C PHE A 17 6.19 3.51 19.16
N ILE A 18 7.20 3.90 18.37
CA ILE A 18 7.97 2.98 17.52
C ILE A 18 8.68 1.92 18.39
N GLN A 19 9.27 2.31 19.51
CA GLN A 19 9.99 1.39 20.40
C GLN A 19 9.06 0.37 21.07
N ASP A 20 7.93 0.80 21.59
CA ASP A 20 6.97 -0.05 22.28
C ASP A 20 6.23 -0.99 21.30
N GLN A 21 5.81 -0.48 20.16
CA GLN A 21 5.05 -1.21 19.16
C GLN A 21 5.77 -2.41 18.58
N ALA A 22 7.03 -2.28 18.36
CA ALA A 22 7.79 -3.36 17.75
C ALA A 22 8.30 -4.34 18.83
N LYS A 23 7.90 -4.18 20.12
CA LYS A 23 8.50 -4.92 21.24
C LYS A 23 10.02 -4.92 21.12
N LEU A 24 10.56 -3.76 20.72
CA LEU A 24 11.96 -3.64 20.38
C LEU A 24 12.79 -3.55 21.67
N PRO A 25 13.92 -4.21 21.72
CA PRO A 25 14.86 -4.02 22.83
C PRO A 25 15.31 -2.54 22.86
N GLU A 26 15.70 -2.06 24.03
CA GLU A 26 16.15 -0.67 24.23
C GLU A 26 17.29 -0.25 23.29
N ASN A 27 18.09 -1.23 22.84
CA ASN A 27 19.19 -1.03 21.89
C ASN A 27 18.80 -1.13 20.43
N PHE A 28 17.52 -1.20 20.11
CA PHE A 28 17.06 -1.23 18.71
C PHE A 28 17.49 0.02 17.96
N LYS A 29 18.03 -0.19 16.76
CA LYS A 29 18.61 0.86 15.95
C LYS A 29 17.54 1.58 15.14
N LEU A 30 17.20 2.79 15.58
CA LEU A 30 16.16 3.64 14.99
C LEU A 30 16.65 4.54 13.86
N ASN A 31 17.96 4.69 13.68
CA ASN A 31 18.47 5.58 12.64
C ASN A 31 18.14 5.06 11.25
N ILE A 32 17.66 5.94 10.40
CA ILE A 32 17.39 5.71 8.99
C ILE A 32 18.42 6.49 8.19
N CYS A 33 18.97 5.90 7.15
CA CYS A 33 19.87 6.62 6.25
C CYS A 33 19.09 7.71 5.50
N GLU A 34 19.70 8.88 5.30
CA GLU A 34 19.10 9.97 4.55
C GLU A 34 18.79 9.60 3.09
N ASP A 35 19.56 8.68 2.51
CA ASP A 35 19.39 8.16 1.16
C ASP A 35 18.35 7.02 1.07
N ASP A 36 17.68 6.63 2.17
CA ASP A 36 16.70 5.55 2.16
C ASP A 36 15.49 5.90 1.28
N GLU A 37 15.49 5.42 0.03
CA GLU A 37 14.44 5.69 -0.95
C GLU A 37 13.05 5.32 -0.42
N MET A 38 12.92 4.29 0.42
CA MET A 38 11.64 3.87 0.96
C MET A 38 11.14 4.80 2.06
N TYR A 39 12.05 5.40 2.83
CA TYR A 39 11.69 6.48 3.75
C TYR A 39 11.32 7.75 3.01
N LEU A 40 12.14 8.16 2.04
CA LEU A 40 11.89 9.35 1.21
C LEU A 40 10.57 9.22 0.43
N PHE A 41 10.28 8.05 -0.12
CA PHE A 41 8.99 7.74 -0.73
C PHE A 41 7.83 7.85 0.27
N SER A 42 8.01 7.33 1.47
CA SER A 42 7.01 7.47 2.54
C SER A 42 6.78 8.94 2.89
N LEU A 43 7.85 9.72 3.04
CA LEU A 43 7.80 11.14 3.38
C LEU A 43 7.04 11.95 2.31
N LYS A 44 7.40 11.77 1.03
CA LYS A 44 6.70 12.41 -0.10
C LYS A 44 5.21 12.07 -0.12
N ASN A 45 4.86 10.83 0.16
CA ASN A 45 3.48 10.36 0.14
C ASN A 45 2.62 10.91 1.26
N VAL A 46 3.23 11.32 2.37
CA VAL A 46 2.54 11.97 3.50
C VAL A 46 2.69 13.49 3.50
N LYS A 47 3.08 14.09 2.38
CA LYS A 47 3.27 15.54 2.23
C LYS A 47 4.25 16.09 3.27
N ASP A 48 5.41 15.42 3.41
CA ASP A 48 6.51 15.77 4.30
C ASP A 48 6.18 15.74 5.81
N ASP A 49 5.11 15.05 6.20
CA ASP A 49 4.82 14.73 7.60
C ASP A 49 5.79 13.63 8.08
N ARG A 50 6.87 14.05 8.74
CA ARG A 50 7.97 13.17 9.17
C ARG A 50 7.49 12.11 10.16
N ASP A 51 6.70 12.49 11.14
CA ASP A 51 6.19 11.57 12.16
C ASP A 51 5.37 10.44 11.53
N ARG A 52 4.49 10.82 10.62
CA ARG A 52 3.68 9.89 9.85
C ARG A 52 4.52 8.99 8.95
N ALA A 53 5.53 9.55 8.28
CA ALA A 53 6.46 8.80 7.44
C ALA A 53 7.24 7.75 8.25
N LEU A 54 7.74 8.15 9.43
CA LEU A 54 8.48 7.29 10.33
C LEU A 54 7.65 6.11 10.82
N VAL A 55 6.46 6.35 11.38
CA VAL A 55 5.59 5.26 11.86
C VAL A 55 5.24 4.30 10.73
N ARG A 56 4.99 4.83 9.53
CA ARG A 56 4.73 4.01 8.36
C ARG A 56 5.92 3.14 7.98
N TYR A 57 7.12 3.69 7.94
CA TYR A 57 8.34 2.98 7.59
C TYR A 57 8.58 1.76 8.51
N TYR A 58 8.50 1.98 9.82
CA TYR A 58 8.69 0.92 10.80
C TYR A 58 7.54 -0.09 10.83
N SER A 59 6.30 0.35 10.74
CA SER A 59 5.14 -0.55 10.69
C SER A 59 5.19 -1.49 9.50
N ILE A 60 5.64 -1.02 8.33
CA ILE A 60 5.78 -1.89 7.17
C ILE A 60 6.91 -2.91 7.37
N GLY A 61 8.05 -2.51 7.93
CA GLY A 61 9.11 -3.46 8.24
C GLY A 61 8.64 -4.58 9.17
N ARG A 62 7.91 -4.21 10.22
CA ARG A 62 7.30 -5.18 11.15
C ARG A 62 6.34 -6.13 10.44
N ARG A 63 5.44 -5.61 9.62
CA ARG A 63 4.46 -6.44 8.89
C ARG A 63 5.10 -7.38 7.88
N ILE A 64 6.22 -7.00 7.27
CA ILE A 64 6.98 -7.94 6.42
C ILE A 64 7.58 -9.05 7.29
N LEU A 65 8.15 -8.70 8.45
CA LEU A 65 8.62 -9.72 9.38
C LEU A 65 7.50 -10.66 9.81
N ASP A 66 6.33 -10.16 10.19
CA ASP A 66 5.19 -10.99 10.60
C ASP A 66 4.75 -11.97 9.50
N THR A 67 4.84 -11.56 8.24
CA THR A 67 4.58 -12.44 7.09
C THR A 67 5.68 -13.49 6.93
N VAL A 68 6.94 -13.05 6.92
CA VAL A 68 8.10 -13.95 6.75
C VAL A 68 8.16 -14.94 7.90
N LYS A 69 7.86 -14.51 9.13
CA LYS A 69 7.84 -15.34 10.32
C LYS A 69 6.87 -16.51 10.18
N GLN A 70 5.65 -16.28 9.72
CA GLN A 70 4.68 -17.36 9.50
C GLN A 70 5.19 -18.41 8.51
N VAL A 71 5.87 -18.00 7.43
CA VAL A 71 6.45 -18.90 6.43
C VAL A 71 7.67 -19.65 6.99
N VAL A 72 8.56 -18.94 7.66
CA VAL A 72 9.78 -19.52 8.25
C VAL A 72 9.42 -20.52 9.38
N GLU A 73 8.53 -20.14 10.27
CA GLU A 73 8.09 -21.02 11.36
C GLU A 73 7.34 -22.25 10.83
N TRP A 74 6.59 -22.11 9.74
CA TRP A 74 5.95 -23.24 9.08
C TRP A 74 6.96 -24.23 8.52
N HIS A 75 7.99 -23.75 7.84
CA HIS A 75 8.97 -24.60 7.14
C HIS A 75 10.07 -25.12 8.07
N PHE A 76 10.68 -24.24 8.88
CA PHE A 76 11.83 -24.54 9.72
C PHE A 76 11.47 -24.77 11.20
N GLY A 77 10.25 -24.43 11.62
CA GLY A 77 9.82 -24.48 13.02
C GLY A 77 10.14 -23.20 13.80
N SER A 78 11.30 -22.59 13.58
CA SER A 78 11.71 -21.30 14.16
C SER A 78 12.84 -20.67 13.36
N PHE A 79 13.12 -19.38 13.58
CA PHE A 79 14.31 -18.72 13.01
C PHE A 79 15.64 -19.30 13.54
N GLU A 80 15.66 -19.88 14.72
CA GLU A 80 16.84 -20.53 15.28
C GLU A 80 17.33 -21.71 14.40
N ASN A 81 16.41 -22.31 13.66
CA ASN A 81 16.69 -23.42 12.75
C ASN A 81 17.08 -22.97 11.32
N VAL A 82 17.22 -21.67 11.07
CA VAL A 82 17.63 -21.11 9.79
C VAL A 82 19.12 -20.79 9.83
N PRO A 83 19.98 -21.59 9.21
CA PRO A 83 21.44 -21.38 9.27
C PRO A 83 21.89 -20.13 8.53
N SER A 84 21.16 -19.72 7.47
CA SER A 84 21.51 -18.55 6.67
C SER A 84 20.29 -17.91 6.02
N PHE A 85 20.22 -16.59 6.07
CA PHE A 85 19.15 -15.78 5.47
C PHE A 85 19.74 -14.72 4.54
N LEU A 86 19.24 -14.62 3.31
CA LEU A 86 19.55 -13.55 2.37
C LEU A 86 18.34 -12.62 2.20
N ASP A 87 18.48 -11.36 2.61
CA ASP A 87 17.57 -10.27 2.26
C ASP A 87 18.07 -9.63 0.96
N PHE A 88 17.47 -10.00 -0.16
CA PHE A 88 17.86 -9.54 -1.51
C PHE A 88 17.04 -8.33 -1.94
N ALA A 89 17.68 -7.34 -2.56
CA ALA A 89 17.15 -6.00 -2.81
C ALA A 89 16.67 -5.34 -1.51
N CYS A 90 17.54 -5.39 -0.51
CA CYS A 90 17.25 -5.09 0.88
C CYS A 90 17.09 -3.59 1.18
N GLY A 91 17.47 -2.69 0.25
CA GLY A 91 17.53 -1.26 0.48
C GLY A 91 18.38 -0.91 1.71
N TYR A 92 17.94 0.05 2.49
CA TYR A 92 18.63 0.49 3.72
C TYR A 92 18.14 -0.22 4.99
N GLY A 93 17.66 -1.45 4.85
CA GLY A 93 17.39 -2.34 5.99
C GLY A 93 16.06 -2.12 6.69
N ARG A 94 15.02 -1.69 5.96
CA ARG A 94 13.67 -1.54 6.51
C ARG A 94 13.13 -2.85 7.10
N PHE A 95 13.42 -4.00 6.48
CA PHE A 95 13.09 -5.33 6.97
C PHE A 95 14.20 -5.90 7.87
N THR A 96 15.46 -5.80 7.43
CA THR A 96 16.62 -6.40 8.10
C THR A 96 16.73 -6.01 9.57
N ARG A 97 16.39 -4.75 9.94
CA ARG A 97 16.42 -4.29 11.35
C ARG A 97 15.45 -5.02 12.27
N PHE A 98 14.43 -5.67 11.71
CA PHE A 98 13.53 -6.55 12.44
C PHE A 98 14.03 -7.98 12.42
N LEU A 99 14.63 -8.43 11.32
CA LEU A 99 15.17 -9.76 11.18
C LEU A 99 16.30 -10.03 12.20
N ILE A 100 17.13 -9.03 12.49
CA ILE A 100 18.20 -9.14 13.53
C ILE A 100 17.67 -9.33 14.96
N GLN A 101 16.35 -9.22 15.18
CA GLN A 101 15.72 -9.55 16.46
C GLN A 101 15.32 -11.04 16.55
N GLU A 102 15.21 -11.71 15.42
CA GLU A 102 14.76 -13.09 15.35
C GLU A 102 15.92 -14.08 15.18
N MET A 103 17.06 -13.65 14.64
CA MET A 103 18.22 -14.49 14.39
C MET A 103 19.55 -13.73 14.49
N SER A 104 20.66 -14.46 14.62
CA SER A 104 22.00 -13.86 14.74
C SER A 104 22.40 -13.08 13.49
N GLN A 105 22.98 -11.89 13.67
CA GLN A 105 23.49 -11.04 12.61
C GLN A 105 24.49 -11.76 11.69
N GLU A 106 25.27 -12.69 12.23
CA GLU A 106 26.25 -13.48 11.49
C GLU A 106 25.60 -14.43 10.47
N GLN A 107 24.32 -14.80 10.67
CA GLN A 107 23.54 -15.66 9.80
C GLN A 107 22.77 -14.86 8.75
N ILE A 108 22.75 -13.52 8.86
CA ILE A 108 22.02 -12.63 7.95
C ILE A 108 22.96 -12.04 6.91
N TRP A 109 22.56 -12.14 5.66
CA TRP A 109 23.19 -11.53 4.51
C TRP A 109 22.21 -10.56 3.86
N VAL A 110 22.73 -9.40 3.48
CA VAL A 110 21.96 -8.39 2.74
C VAL A 110 22.60 -8.17 1.38
N SER A 111 21.79 -8.00 0.36
CA SER A 111 22.26 -7.72 -0.98
C SER A 111 21.44 -6.63 -1.64
N ASP A 112 22.12 -5.66 -2.21
CA ASP A 112 21.49 -4.57 -2.96
C ASP A 112 22.42 -4.04 -4.05
N ILE A 113 21.85 -3.43 -5.10
CA ILE A 113 22.62 -2.79 -6.17
C ILE A 113 23.32 -1.51 -5.67
N TYR A 114 22.74 -0.88 -4.66
CA TYR A 114 23.32 0.30 -4.02
C TYR A 114 24.38 -0.11 -2.97
N ALA A 115 25.65 0.05 -3.34
CA ALA A 115 26.76 -0.25 -2.43
C ALA A 115 26.66 0.52 -1.09
N ASN A 116 26.11 1.74 -1.11
CA ASN A 116 25.89 2.53 0.12
C ASN A 116 24.84 1.91 1.03
N ALA A 117 23.78 1.30 0.48
CA ALA A 117 22.75 0.62 1.25
C ALA A 117 23.33 -0.62 1.94
N VAL A 118 24.12 -1.41 1.20
CA VAL A 118 24.84 -2.57 1.75
C VAL A 118 25.80 -2.12 2.85
N LYS A 119 26.62 -1.10 2.58
CA LYS A 119 27.57 -0.54 3.55
C LYS A 119 26.86 -0.04 4.82
N PHE A 120 25.76 0.69 4.67
CA PHE A 120 24.97 1.16 5.82
C PHE A 120 24.53 -0.01 6.69
N GLN A 121 24.03 -1.08 6.11
CA GLN A 121 23.56 -2.22 6.88
C GLN A 121 24.68 -3.02 7.54
N THR A 122 25.80 -3.21 6.85
CA THR A 122 26.96 -3.91 7.42
C THR A 122 27.57 -3.14 8.58
N GLU A 123 27.75 -1.83 8.45
CA GLU A 123 28.34 -0.99 9.50
C GLU A 123 27.35 -0.70 10.65
N TYR A 124 26.10 -0.46 10.34
CA TYR A 124 25.13 -0.03 11.32
C TYR A 124 24.32 -1.18 11.93
N LEU A 125 23.86 -2.15 11.12
CA LEU A 125 23.12 -3.31 11.62
C LEU A 125 24.01 -4.49 11.97
N GLY A 126 25.25 -4.51 11.49
CA GLY A 126 26.23 -5.56 11.83
C GLY A 126 26.02 -6.88 11.09
N VAL A 127 25.33 -6.86 9.96
CA VAL A 127 25.05 -8.02 9.12
C VAL A 127 26.09 -8.17 8.00
N ASN A 128 26.11 -9.32 7.32
CA ASN A 128 27.00 -9.56 6.18
C ASN A 128 26.42 -8.88 4.91
N GLY A 129 27.27 -8.37 4.03
CA GLY A 129 26.83 -7.62 2.85
C GLY A 129 27.41 -8.14 1.55
N ILE A 130 26.60 -8.11 0.49
CA ILE A 130 26.97 -8.42 -0.89
C ILE A 130 26.42 -7.29 -1.78
N VAL A 131 27.27 -6.65 -2.55
CA VAL A 131 26.77 -5.69 -3.56
C VAL A 131 26.31 -6.49 -4.77
N SER A 132 25.04 -6.31 -5.17
CA SER A 132 24.48 -6.93 -6.35
C SER A 132 24.82 -6.15 -7.63
N THR A 133 24.34 -6.63 -8.76
CA THR A 133 24.60 -6.07 -10.09
C THR A 133 23.29 -5.80 -10.81
N GLY A 134 23.31 -5.01 -11.87
CA GLY A 134 22.13 -4.82 -12.74
C GLY A 134 21.85 -6.06 -13.59
N GLU A 135 22.88 -6.81 -13.98
CA GLU A 135 22.80 -7.98 -14.85
C GLU A 135 22.87 -9.26 -14.00
N PRO A 136 21.86 -10.15 -14.07
CA PRO A 136 21.83 -11.39 -13.29
C PRO A 136 23.07 -12.25 -13.49
N GLU A 137 23.61 -12.31 -14.70
CA GLU A 137 24.76 -13.14 -15.07
C GLU A 137 26.05 -12.74 -14.34
N ASN A 138 26.12 -11.50 -13.86
CA ASN A 138 27.26 -10.96 -13.12
C ASN A 138 27.14 -11.15 -11.61
N TYR A 139 25.98 -11.61 -11.13
CA TYR A 139 25.77 -11.88 -9.69
C TYR A 139 26.23 -13.29 -9.34
N LEU A 140 27.54 -13.46 -9.24
CA LEU A 140 28.21 -14.75 -9.00
C LEU A 140 28.56 -14.86 -7.51
N ILE A 141 27.83 -15.68 -6.79
CA ILE A 141 28.01 -15.92 -5.35
C ILE A 141 28.33 -17.39 -5.11
N ASP A 142 29.50 -17.67 -4.53
CA ASP A 142 29.90 -19.01 -4.13
C ASP A 142 29.37 -19.35 -2.73
N ARG A 143 28.05 -19.23 -2.57
CA ARG A 143 27.35 -19.52 -1.32
C ARG A 143 25.91 -19.89 -1.61
N LYS A 144 25.36 -20.78 -0.76
CA LYS A 144 23.94 -21.12 -0.74
C LYS A 144 23.28 -20.56 0.51
N PHE A 145 21.98 -20.36 0.45
CA PHE A 145 21.18 -19.83 1.55
C PHE A 145 19.98 -20.74 1.85
N ASP A 146 19.64 -20.86 3.12
CA ASP A 146 18.48 -21.64 3.55
C ASP A 146 17.18 -20.84 3.41
N CYS A 147 17.27 -19.53 3.52
CA CYS A 147 16.15 -18.64 3.32
C CYS A 147 16.57 -17.43 2.47
N ILE A 148 15.81 -17.12 1.42
CA ILE A 148 16.00 -15.93 0.58
C ILE A 148 14.69 -15.18 0.54
N LEU A 149 14.73 -13.87 0.82
CA LEU A 149 13.62 -12.95 0.61
C LEU A 149 13.99 -11.92 -0.46
N ALA A 150 13.20 -11.82 -1.52
CA ALA A 150 13.27 -10.75 -2.52
C ALA A 150 11.97 -9.94 -2.49
N ASN A 151 11.90 -9.02 -1.53
CA ASN A 151 10.69 -8.23 -1.30
C ASN A 151 10.64 -6.99 -2.19
N SER A 152 9.55 -6.81 -2.93
CA SER A 152 9.33 -5.70 -3.88
C SER A 152 10.39 -5.61 -5.00
N PHE A 153 11.07 -6.70 -5.32
CA PHE A 153 12.06 -6.75 -6.40
C PHE A 153 11.40 -7.12 -7.74
N PHE A 154 10.71 -8.26 -7.78
CA PHE A 154 10.06 -8.74 -9.00
C PHE A 154 8.85 -7.91 -9.45
N SER A 155 8.34 -7.07 -8.60
CA SER A 155 7.34 -6.04 -8.95
C SER A 155 7.89 -4.89 -9.81
N HIS A 156 9.19 -4.92 -10.12
CA HIS A 156 9.86 -3.88 -10.90
C HIS A 156 10.64 -4.40 -12.12
N MET A 157 10.74 -5.73 -12.27
CA MET A 157 11.57 -6.36 -13.32
C MET A 157 10.83 -6.50 -14.64
N PRO A 158 11.43 -6.15 -15.80
CA PRO A 158 10.91 -6.52 -17.11
C PRO A 158 11.00 -8.03 -17.35
N GLU A 159 10.21 -8.55 -18.32
CA GLU A 159 10.17 -9.98 -18.67
C GLU A 159 11.56 -10.58 -18.90
N LYS A 160 12.44 -9.84 -19.56
CA LYS A 160 13.80 -10.28 -19.92
C LYS A 160 14.61 -10.68 -18.69
N THR A 161 14.60 -9.87 -17.64
CA THR A 161 15.43 -10.06 -16.43
C THR A 161 14.68 -10.80 -15.33
N PHE A 162 13.33 -10.80 -15.33
CA PHE A 162 12.51 -11.49 -14.33
C PHE A 162 12.90 -12.96 -14.18
N THR A 163 12.90 -13.71 -15.28
CA THR A 163 13.22 -15.16 -15.25
C THR A 163 14.68 -15.42 -14.90
N SER A 164 15.61 -14.58 -15.38
CA SER A 164 17.05 -14.74 -15.12
C SER A 164 17.37 -14.47 -13.64
N TRP A 165 16.77 -13.43 -13.03
CA TRP A 165 16.91 -13.19 -11.61
C TRP A 165 16.27 -14.30 -10.77
N LEU A 166 15.10 -14.81 -11.20
CA LEU A 166 14.45 -15.91 -10.51
C LEU A 166 15.30 -17.17 -10.55
N GLN A 167 15.94 -17.48 -11.70
CA GLN A 167 16.89 -18.57 -11.84
C GLN A 167 18.07 -18.39 -10.89
N ASN A 168 18.68 -17.21 -10.90
CA ASN A 168 19.86 -16.94 -10.08
C ASN A 168 19.56 -17.11 -8.58
N LEU A 169 18.48 -16.51 -8.09
CA LEU A 169 18.09 -16.63 -6.67
C LEU A 169 17.69 -18.06 -6.30
N TYR A 170 17.02 -18.78 -7.21
CA TYR A 170 16.68 -20.18 -7.01
C TYR A 170 17.94 -21.06 -6.92
N ASP A 171 18.93 -20.81 -7.78
CA ASP A 171 20.19 -21.52 -7.77
C ASP A 171 21.02 -21.27 -6.51
N LEU A 172 20.77 -20.19 -5.79
CA LEU A 172 21.39 -19.89 -4.49
C LEU A 172 20.75 -20.63 -3.31
N LEU A 173 19.67 -21.39 -3.50
CA LEU A 173 19.07 -22.13 -2.41
C LEU A 173 19.91 -23.37 -2.01
N THR A 174 19.93 -23.65 -0.71
CA THR A 174 20.28 -24.99 -0.21
C THR A 174 19.19 -26.00 -0.62
N PRO A 175 19.44 -27.33 -0.55
CA PRO A 175 18.43 -28.33 -0.92
C PRO A 175 17.09 -28.14 -0.18
N ASN A 176 17.11 -27.83 1.10
CA ASN A 176 15.92 -27.61 1.93
C ASN A 176 15.53 -26.11 2.05
N GLY A 177 16.17 -25.25 1.26
CA GLY A 177 15.97 -23.83 1.33
C GLY A 177 14.63 -23.36 0.74
N ILE A 178 14.22 -22.17 1.14
CA ILE A 178 13.03 -21.48 0.60
C ILE A 178 13.40 -20.15 -0.03
N LEU A 179 12.84 -19.87 -1.19
CA LEU A 179 12.85 -18.56 -1.83
C LEU A 179 11.47 -17.92 -1.67
N MET A 180 11.43 -16.78 -1.02
CA MET A 180 10.25 -15.93 -0.90
C MET A 180 10.44 -14.71 -1.79
N PHE A 181 9.48 -14.42 -2.67
CA PHE A 181 9.53 -13.20 -3.46
C PHE A 181 8.13 -12.61 -3.66
N SER A 182 8.07 -11.30 -3.74
CA SER A 182 6.80 -10.60 -3.90
C SER A 182 6.64 -10.00 -5.29
N VAL A 183 5.37 -9.96 -5.75
CA VAL A 183 4.97 -9.43 -7.06
C VAL A 183 3.74 -8.54 -6.94
N HIS A 184 3.50 -7.67 -7.91
CA HIS A 184 2.18 -7.09 -8.13
C HIS A 184 1.33 -8.05 -8.95
N ASP A 185 0.23 -8.50 -8.36
CA ASP A 185 -0.78 -9.27 -9.08
C ASP A 185 -1.48 -8.40 -10.14
N GLU A 186 -1.96 -9.03 -11.20
CA GLU A 186 -2.66 -8.35 -12.29
C GLU A 186 -3.87 -7.52 -11.84
N CYS A 187 -4.50 -7.84 -10.71
CA CYS A 187 -5.61 -7.07 -10.16
C CYS A 187 -5.22 -5.66 -9.70
N LEU A 188 -3.93 -5.39 -9.49
CA LEU A 188 -3.42 -4.07 -9.10
C LEU A 188 -3.18 -3.13 -10.29
N ARG A 189 -3.27 -3.61 -11.52
CA ARG A 189 -3.13 -2.76 -12.71
C ARG A 189 -4.33 -1.82 -12.85
N ALA A 190 -4.16 -0.75 -13.61
CA ALA A 190 -5.26 0.14 -13.94
C ALA A 190 -6.35 -0.62 -14.74
N ALA A 191 -7.62 -0.39 -14.43
CA ALA A 191 -8.75 -1.12 -15.00
C ALA A 191 -8.84 -1.04 -16.53
N ASN A 192 -8.32 0.04 -17.13
CA ASN A 192 -8.31 0.28 -18.56
C ASN A 192 -7.05 -0.25 -19.28
N THR A 193 -6.19 -1.00 -18.58
CA THR A 193 -4.97 -1.58 -19.17
C THR A 193 -5.17 -3.08 -19.32
N GLU A 194 -4.99 -3.61 -20.53
CA GLU A 194 -5.09 -5.04 -20.79
C GLU A 194 -3.83 -5.77 -20.37
N MET A 195 -3.99 -6.97 -19.82
CA MET A 195 -2.89 -7.87 -19.53
C MET A 195 -2.45 -8.58 -20.84
N PRO A 196 -1.16 -8.52 -21.20
CA PRO A 196 -0.66 -9.27 -22.33
C PRO A 196 -0.90 -10.78 -22.19
N THR A 197 -1.03 -11.51 -23.31
CA THR A 197 -1.26 -12.97 -23.32
C THR A 197 -0.16 -13.77 -22.62
N LYS A 198 1.05 -13.23 -22.56
CA LYS A 198 2.17 -13.80 -21.80
C LYS A 198 1.99 -13.75 -20.28
N GLY A 199 1.05 -12.94 -19.77
CA GLY A 199 0.79 -12.80 -18.33
C GLY A 199 1.77 -11.91 -17.56
N ILE A 200 2.55 -11.08 -18.25
CA ILE A 200 3.42 -10.05 -17.67
C ILE A 200 3.20 -8.72 -18.38
N LEU A 201 3.05 -7.66 -17.61
CA LEU A 201 2.91 -6.28 -18.06
C LEU A 201 3.96 -5.41 -17.37
N PHE A 202 4.91 -4.92 -18.12
CA PHE A 202 5.94 -3.98 -17.66
C PHE A 202 5.62 -2.57 -18.13
N SER A 203 5.81 -1.59 -17.26
CA SER A 203 5.73 -0.16 -17.56
C SER A 203 7.00 0.54 -17.09
N PRO A 204 7.68 1.35 -17.94
CA PRO A 204 8.91 2.05 -17.57
C PRO A 204 8.65 3.25 -16.65
N LYS A 205 7.85 3.04 -15.60
CA LYS A 205 7.54 4.01 -14.55
C LYS A 205 8.00 3.44 -13.23
N SER A 206 8.99 4.06 -12.62
CA SER A 206 9.56 3.65 -11.34
C SER A 206 9.51 4.78 -10.32
N GLU A 207 9.55 4.39 -9.06
CA GLU A 207 9.75 5.26 -7.91
C GLU A 207 11.23 5.64 -7.76
N SER A 208 12.15 4.81 -8.24
CA SER A 208 13.58 5.10 -8.26
C SER A 208 13.90 6.19 -9.27
N GLN A 209 14.78 7.09 -8.87
CA GLN A 209 15.29 8.18 -9.71
C GLN A 209 16.66 7.87 -10.33
N SER A 210 17.33 6.84 -9.86
CA SER A 210 18.71 6.50 -10.17
C SER A 210 18.85 5.26 -11.08
N LEU A 211 17.83 4.40 -11.14
CA LEU A 211 17.85 3.19 -11.97
C LEU A 211 17.31 3.48 -13.37
N ASP A 212 17.84 2.74 -14.35
CA ASP A 212 17.36 2.80 -15.74
C ASP A 212 15.91 2.34 -15.79
N LYS A 213 15.04 3.17 -16.37
CA LYS A 213 13.61 2.91 -16.46
C LYS A 213 13.24 1.76 -17.40
N GLU A 214 14.11 1.40 -18.33
CA GLU A 214 13.90 0.25 -19.21
C GLU A 214 14.24 -1.07 -18.51
N GLU A 215 15.05 -1.03 -17.45
CA GLU A 215 15.47 -2.20 -16.68
C GLU A 215 14.78 -2.27 -15.30
N TYR A 216 14.19 -1.15 -14.81
CA TYR A 216 13.52 -1.07 -13.53
C TYR A 216 12.28 -0.15 -13.61
N GLY A 217 11.11 -0.77 -13.65
CA GLY A 217 9.83 -0.06 -13.81
C GLY A 217 8.76 -0.50 -12.83
N THR A 218 7.55 -0.68 -13.31
CA THR A 218 6.44 -1.30 -12.57
C THR A 218 5.95 -2.51 -13.35
N THR A 219 5.93 -3.67 -12.70
CA THR A 219 5.57 -4.96 -13.29
C THR A 219 4.34 -5.53 -12.63
N TYR A 220 3.38 -5.96 -13.43
CA TYR A 220 2.21 -6.74 -13.01
C TYR A 220 2.28 -8.12 -13.66
N VAL A 221 1.94 -9.16 -12.91
CA VAL A 221 2.00 -10.55 -13.40
C VAL A 221 0.74 -11.33 -13.05
N THR A 222 0.43 -12.32 -13.89
CA THR A 222 -0.56 -13.34 -13.57
C THR A 222 0.07 -14.46 -12.75
N GLU A 223 -0.72 -15.17 -11.97
CA GLU A 223 -0.25 -16.38 -11.27
C GLU A 223 0.32 -17.42 -12.25
N LYS A 224 -0.32 -17.57 -13.41
CA LYS A 224 0.12 -18.48 -14.46
C LYS A 224 1.56 -18.18 -14.91
N PHE A 225 1.85 -16.92 -15.22
CA PHE A 225 3.19 -16.49 -15.61
C PHE A 225 4.24 -16.83 -14.55
N VAL A 226 3.95 -16.53 -13.28
CA VAL A 226 4.89 -16.82 -12.19
C VAL A 226 5.15 -18.31 -12.06
N ARG A 227 4.10 -19.15 -12.14
CA ARG A 227 4.24 -20.62 -12.08
C ARG A 227 5.04 -21.18 -13.24
N GLU A 228 4.82 -20.70 -14.45
CA GLU A 228 5.58 -21.09 -15.65
C GLU A 228 7.06 -20.69 -15.51
N CYS A 229 7.37 -19.51 -14.95
CA CYS A 229 8.73 -19.10 -14.65
C CYS A 229 9.39 -20.04 -13.63
N VAL A 230 8.71 -20.36 -12.51
CA VAL A 230 9.23 -21.28 -11.49
C VAL A 230 9.43 -22.68 -12.07
N GLU A 231 8.49 -23.19 -12.85
CA GLU A 231 8.61 -24.49 -13.52
C GLU A 231 9.85 -24.53 -14.44
N LYS A 232 10.05 -23.46 -15.22
CA LYS A 232 11.20 -23.32 -16.11
C LYS A 232 12.53 -23.33 -15.37
N VAL A 233 12.67 -22.49 -14.31
CA VAL A 233 13.95 -22.34 -13.59
C VAL A 233 14.27 -23.55 -12.73
N SER A 234 13.27 -24.29 -12.26
CA SER A 234 13.46 -25.50 -11.44
C SER A 234 13.51 -26.79 -12.26
N GLY A 235 13.24 -26.73 -13.59
CA GLY A 235 13.06 -27.93 -14.40
C GLY A 235 11.87 -28.77 -13.92
N GLY A 236 10.82 -28.14 -13.39
CA GLY A 236 9.62 -28.80 -12.89
C GLY A 236 9.77 -29.50 -11.54
N LYS A 237 10.86 -29.22 -10.78
CA LYS A 237 11.14 -29.89 -9.50
C LYS A 237 10.66 -29.10 -8.28
N ALA A 238 10.53 -27.79 -8.40
CA ALA A 238 10.15 -26.95 -7.26
C ALA A 238 8.65 -26.98 -6.97
N PHE A 239 8.33 -26.91 -5.69
CA PHE A 239 6.99 -26.62 -5.21
C PHE A 239 6.83 -25.10 -5.11
N VAL A 240 5.67 -24.58 -5.54
CA VAL A 240 5.36 -23.16 -5.47
C VAL A 240 4.01 -22.93 -4.80
N HIS A 241 4.01 -22.11 -3.77
CA HIS A 241 2.81 -21.69 -3.06
C HIS A 241 2.64 -20.17 -3.15
N ARG A 242 1.40 -19.71 -3.36
CA ARG A 242 1.03 -18.30 -3.44
C ARG A 242 0.27 -17.88 -2.21
N LEU A 243 0.77 -16.89 -1.49
CA LEU A 243 0.06 -16.17 -0.43
C LEU A 243 -0.49 -14.87 -1.01
N LYS A 244 -1.78 -14.88 -1.38
CA LYS A 244 -2.44 -13.68 -1.94
C LYS A 244 -2.36 -12.52 -0.99
N LYS A 245 -1.93 -11.34 -1.48
CA LYS A 245 -1.75 -10.14 -0.67
C LYS A 245 -0.92 -10.38 0.59
N GLY A 246 0.02 -11.36 0.54
CA GLY A 246 0.82 -11.78 1.68
C GLY A 246 1.74 -10.70 2.20
N ILE A 247 2.26 -9.84 1.32
CA ILE A 247 3.07 -8.69 1.75
C ILE A 247 2.18 -7.46 1.89
N CYS A 248 1.99 -7.07 3.15
CA CYS A 248 1.34 -5.82 3.52
C CYS A 248 -0.08 -5.64 2.94
N ARG A 249 -0.79 -6.73 2.66
CA ARG A 249 -2.11 -6.73 2.04
C ARG A 249 -2.13 -6.08 0.64
N PHE A 250 -0.98 -5.97 0.02
CA PHE A 250 -0.82 -5.32 -1.29
C PHE A 250 -0.19 -6.26 -2.32
N GLN A 251 1.06 -6.71 -2.10
CA GLN A 251 1.73 -7.63 -3.01
C GLN A 251 1.44 -9.09 -2.64
N ASP A 252 1.39 -9.94 -3.65
CA ASP A 252 1.36 -11.38 -3.46
C ASP A 252 2.77 -11.88 -3.11
N LEU A 253 2.84 -12.83 -2.18
CA LEU A 253 4.09 -13.50 -1.84
C LEU A 253 4.07 -14.92 -2.40
N TYR A 254 5.10 -15.26 -3.16
CA TYR A 254 5.36 -16.62 -3.59
C TYR A 254 6.44 -17.25 -2.73
N VAL A 255 6.20 -18.49 -2.34
CA VAL A 255 7.15 -19.35 -1.63
C VAL A 255 7.52 -20.50 -2.52
N VAL A 256 8.81 -20.66 -2.80
CA VAL A 256 9.36 -21.69 -3.69
C VAL A 256 10.36 -22.53 -2.90
N THR A 257 10.25 -23.86 -2.98
CA THR A 257 11.15 -24.80 -2.32
C THR A 257 11.39 -26.03 -3.19
N ASN A 258 12.57 -26.67 -3.06
CA ASN A 258 12.89 -27.93 -3.72
C ASN A 258 12.31 -29.13 -2.97
N GLU A 259 12.17 -29.03 -1.65
CA GLU A 259 11.67 -30.10 -0.80
C GLU A 259 10.43 -29.63 -0.03
N LEU A 260 9.40 -30.46 -0.04
CA LEU A 260 8.16 -30.22 0.69
C LEU A 260 8.28 -30.82 2.10
N VAL A 261 8.99 -30.12 3.00
CA VAL A 261 9.08 -30.50 4.42
C VAL A 261 7.70 -30.48 5.06
N ARG A 262 6.90 -29.44 4.74
CA ARG A 262 5.47 -29.34 5.06
C ARG A 262 4.74 -28.71 3.88
N ASP A 263 3.52 -29.18 3.59
CA ASP A 263 2.71 -28.60 2.53
C ASP A 263 2.26 -27.18 2.91
N PHE A 264 2.69 -26.19 2.15
CA PHE A 264 2.29 -24.80 2.36
C PHE A 264 0.80 -24.56 2.10
N SER A 265 0.09 -25.46 1.42
CA SER A 265 -1.37 -25.38 1.27
C SER A 265 -2.10 -25.56 2.61
N GLU A 266 -1.47 -26.18 3.60
CA GLU A 266 -1.98 -26.34 4.96
C GLU A 266 -1.62 -25.20 5.89
N LEU A 267 -0.74 -24.26 5.45
CA LEU A 267 -0.38 -23.07 6.23
C LEU A 267 -1.61 -22.19 6.45
N LYS A 268 -2.04 -22.08 7.67
CA LYS A 268 -3.05 -21.09 8.08
C LYS A 268 -2.42 -19.71 8.15
N PHE A 269 -2.22 -19.12 6.98
CA PHE A 269 -1.64 -17.79 6.89
C PHE A 269 -2.64 -16.73 7.37
N HIS A 270 -2.20 -15.88 8.30
CA HIS A 270 -3.02 -14.81 8.86
C HIS A 270 -2.55 -13.45 8.34
N HIS A 271 -3.48 -12.72 7.76
CA HIS A 271 -3.29 -11.34 7.36
C HIS A 271 -3.47 -10.40 8.55
N HIS A 272 -2.85 -9.24 8.47
CA HIS A 272 -3.17 -8.12 9.34
C HIS A 272 -4.58 -7.60 9.04
N PRO A 273 -5.30 -7.07 10.03
CA PRO A 273 -6.56 -6.39 9.76
C PRO A 273 -6.32 -5.18 8.86
N GLU A 274 -7.37 -4.72 8.18
CA GLU A 274 -7.34 -3.47 7.39
C GLU A 274 -8.42 -2.53 7.90
N GLY A 275 -8.17 -1.22 7.80
CA GLY A 275 -9.16 -0.25 8.22
C GLY A 275 -8.85 1.15 7.72
N TYR A 276 -9.86 2.01 7.86
CA TYR A 276 -9.80 3.38 7.43
C TYR A 276 -10.69 4.27 8.31
N ILE A 277 -10.31 5.54 8.47
CA ILE A 277 -11.15 6.55 9.12
C ILE A 277 -11.91 7.30 8.03
N ASP A 278 -13.22 7.10 7.94
CA ASP A 278 -14.06 7.76 6.94
C ASP A 278 -14.34 9.22 7.34
N VAL A 279 -14.64 9.44 8.62
CA VAL A 279 -15.06 10.74 9.14
C VAL A 279 -14.21 11.14 10.34
N ALA A 280 -13.78 12.40 10.34
CA ALA A 280 -13.24 13.08 11.51
C ALA A 280 -13.77 14.52 11.52
N ALA A 281 -14.48 14.90 12.57
CA ALA A 281 -15.07 16.21 12.72
C ALA A 281 -15.31 16.56 14.18
N PHE A 282 -15.30 17.86 14.52
CA PHE A 282 -15.84 18.32 15.79
C PHE A 282 -17.37 18.40 15.74
N THR A 283 -18.03 17.82 16.72
CA THR A 283 -19.48 17.93 16.88
C THR A 283 -19.88 19.30 17.46
N ASN A 284 -21.18 19.61 17.43
CA ASN A 284 -21.73 20.83 18.07
C ASN A 284 -21.45 20.91 19.58
N LYS A 285 -21.14 19.78 20.23
CA LYS A 285 -20.69 19.70 21.63
C LYS A 285 -19.17 19.79 21.78
N GLU A 286 -18.48 20.13 20.69
CA GLU A 286 -17.02 20.23 20.60
C GLU A 286 -16.25 18.93 20.89
N ASN A 287 -16.93 17.78 20.88
CA ASN A 287 -16.26 16.49 20.94
C ASN A 287 -15.67 16.14 19.56
N LEU A 288 -14.47 15.57 19.52
CA LEU A 288 -13.94 14.99 18.29
C LEU A 288 -14.70 13.67 18.00
N TYR A 289 -15.41 13.66 16.91
CA TYR A 289 -16.07 12.48 16.37
C TYR A 289 -15.18 11.81 15.33
N LEU A 290 -14.98 10.51 15.49
CA LEU A 290 -14.29 9.66 14.53
C LEU A 290 -15.22 8.52 14.17
N GLU A 291 -15.25 8.17 12.88
CA GLU A 291 -15.99 7.04 12.34
C GLU A 291 -15.20 6.42 11.21
N GLY A 292 -15.32 5.11 11.06
CA GLY A 292 -14.62 4.37 10.02
C GLY A 292 -14.98 2.90 10.02
N TRP A 293 -14.11 2.12 9.42
CA TRP A 293 -14.23 0.68 9.42
C TRP A 293 -12.88 0.03 9.70
N VAL A 294 -12.92 -1.19 10.23
CA VAL A 294 -11.78 -2.07 10.38
C VAL A 294 -12.25 -3.52 10.24
N ALA A 295 -11.63 -4.28 9.35
CA ALA A 295 -12.00 -5.64 9.03
C ALA A 295 -10.82 -6.59 9.17
N ASP A 296 -11.06 -7.77 9.69
CA ASP A 296 -10.20 -8.94 9.59
C ASP A 296 -10.82 -9.91 8.58
N VAL A 297 -10.06 -10.25 7.55
CA VAL A 297 -10.53 -11.10 6.45
C VAL A 297 -10.03 -12.54 6.56
N ASN A 298 -9.33 -12.88 7.66
CA ASN A 298 -8.89 -14.25 7.91
C ASN A 298 -10.07 -15.16 8.22
N SER A 299 -9.97 -16.43 7.84
CA SER A 299 -10.96 -17.43 8.23
C SER A 299 -11.01 -17.58 9.76
N GLY A 300 -12.15 -17.23 10.37
CA GLY A 300 -12.30 -17.16 11.82
C GLY A 300 -11.60 -15.95 12.46
N GLY A 301 -11.07 -15.03 11.65
CA GLY A 301 -10.49 -13.77 12.09
C GLY A 301 -11.56 -12.78 12.56
N ARG A 302 -11.19 -11.99 13.54
CA ARG A 302 -11.98 -10.86 14.01
C ARG A 302 -11.05 -9.77 14.53
N VAL A 303 -11.48 -8.55 14.41
CA VAL A 303 -10.84 -7.45 15.12
C VAL A 303 -11.22 -7.55 16.60
N GLU A 304 -10.22 -7.74 17.44
CA GLU A 304 -10.41 -7.90 18.88
C GLU A 304 -10.45 -6.56 19.59
N GLU A 305 -9.64 -5.63 19.12
CA GLU A 305 -9.50 -4.33 19.76
C GLU A 305 -9.23 -3.23 18.72
N LEU A 306 -9.94 -2.11 18.87
CA LEU A 306 -9.66 -0.87 18.20
C LEU A 306 -9.34 0.20 19.27
N GLN A 307 -8.14 0.72 19.24
CA GLN A 307 -7.66 1.71 20.19
C GLN A 307 -7.51 3.08 19.51
N VAL A 308 -7.96 4.11 20.19
CA VAL A 308 -7.66 5.51 19.85
C VAL A 308 -6.71 6.07 20.90
N LEU A 309 -5.56 6.53 20.44
CA LEU A 309 -4.50 7.06 21.27
C LEU A 309 -4.35 8.55 21.02
N VAL A 310 -4.17 9.31 22.10
CA VAL A 310 -3.81 10.73 22.07
C VAL A 310 -2.49 10.90 22.81
N ASN A 311 -1.50 11.46 22.12
CA ASN A 311 -0.14 11.66 22.65
C ASN A 311 0.48 10.38 23.25
N GLY A 312 0.13 9.22 22.70
CA GLY A 312 0.62 7.93 23.14
C GLY A 312 -0.25 7.20 24.18
N GLU A 313 -1.20 7.86 24.81
CA GLU A 313 -2.10 7.26 25.79
C GLU A 313 -3.38 6.71 25.16
N VAL A 314 -3.82 5.48 25.52
CA VAL A 314 -5.11 4.93 25.10
C VAL A 314 -6.24 5.72 25.78
N VAL A 315 -6.89 6.62 25.02
CA VAL A 315 -8.01 7.41 25.53
C VAL A 315 -9.36 6.76 25.29
N GLN A 316 -9.44 5.87 24.30
CA GLN A 316 -10.68 5.19 23.94
C GLN A 316 -10.40 3.81 23.33
N LYS A 317 -11.17 2.82 23.77
CA LYS A 317 -11.37 1.55 23.07
C LYS A 317 -12.74 1.59 22.41
N CYS A 318 -12.83 1.26 21.14
CA CYS A 318 -14.05 1.35 20.37
C CYS A 318 -14.72 -0.02 20.30
N GLU A 319 -15.91 -0.13 20.89
CA GLU A 319 -16.83 -1.25 20.81
C GLU A 319 -18.27 -0.71 20.95
N PRO A 320 -19.27 -1.34 20.38
CA PRO A 320 -19.28 -2.46 19.45
C PRO A 320 -19.12 -2.02 17.99
N PHE A 321 -18.80 -2.98 17.12
CA PHE A 321 -18.82 -2.78 15.67
C PHE A 321 -20.26 -2.79 15.14
N TYR A 322 -20.52 -2.08 14.05
CA TYR A 322 -21.80 -2.08 13.33
C TYR A 322 -21.64 -2.53 11.89
N ASP A 323 -22.76 -2.88 11.25
CA ASP A 323 -22.76 -3.44 9.90
C ASP A 323 -22.26 -2.46 8.85
N ARG A 324 -21.34 -2.93 8.01
CA ARG A 324 -20.77 -2.25 6.84
C ARG A 324 -20.86 -3.16 5.61
N PRO A 325 -22.04 -3.25 4.99
CA PRO A 325 -22.22 -4.10 3.80
C PRO A 325 -21.33 -3.67 2.62
N ASP A 326 -20.95 -2.41 2.55
CA ASP A 326 -20.00 -1.89 1.58
C ASP A 326 -18.59 -2.49 1.78
N VAL A 327 -18.14 -2.64 3.02
CA VAL A 327 -16.85 -3.26 3.36
C VAL A 327 -16.89 -4.77 3.11
N ALA A 328 -17.98 -5.44 3.52
CA ALA A 328 -18.18 -6.86 3.22
C ALA A 328 -18.15 -7.14 1.72
N GLY A 329 -18.83 -6.31 0.91
CA GLY A 329 -18.82 -6.39 -0.54
C GLY A 329 -17.44 -6.11 -1.16
N TYR A 330 -16.68 -5.16 -0.61
CA TYR A 330 -15.32 -4.87 -1.07
C TYR A 330 -14.36 -6.06 -0.87
N PHE A 331 -14.48 -6.76 0.25
CA PHE A 331 -13.65 -7.92 0.54
C PHE A 331 -14.22 -9.24 0.02
N GLU A 332 -15.46 -9.23 -0.51
CA GLU A 332 -16.21 -10.44 -0.87
C GLU A 332 -16.26 -11.44 0.30
N ASN A 333 -16.42 -10.92 1.52
CA ASN A 333 -16.33 -11.67 2.75
C ASN A 333 -17.38 -11.19 3.77
N ASP A 334 -18.38 -12.01 4.04
CA ASP A 334 -19.43 -11.71 5.03
C ASP A 334 -18.88 -11.54 6.45
N GLY A 335 -17.72 -12.13 6.76
CA GLY A 335 -17.02 -11.93 8.03
C GLY A 335 -16.59 -10.46 8.26
N ALA A 336 -16.47 -9.68 7.19
CA ALA A 336 -16.18 -8.25 7.26
C ALA A 336 -17.42 -7.36 7.48
N LEU A 337 -18.62 -7.94 7.64
CA LEU A 337 -19.86 -7.16 7.82
C LEU A 337 -19.81 -6.29 9.09
N GLN A 338 -19.43 -6.87 10.22
CA GLN A 338 -19.31 -6.19 11.51
C GLN A 338 -17.98 -5.42 11.62
N SER A 339 -17.74 -4.46 10.73
CA SER A 339 -16.46 -3.74 10.63
C SER A 339 -16.56 -2.25 10.92
N GLY A 340 -17.75 -1.68 10.98
CA GLY A 340 -17.95 -0.25 11.25
C GLY A 340 -17.70 0.11 12.71
N TRP A 341 -17.03 1.21 12.96
CA TRP A 341 -16.78 1.72 14.30
C TRP A 341 -16.94 3.23 14.38
N ARG A 342 -17.21 3.74 15.56
CA ARG A 342 -17.29 5.16 15.87
C ARG A 342 -16.87 5.45 17.30
N CYS A 343 -16.31 6.62 17.52
CA CYS A 343 -16.03 7.07 18.86
C CYS A 343 -16.19 8.60 18.99
N TYR A 344 -16.32 9.04 20.23
CA TYR A 344 -16.40 10.45 20.61
C TYR A 344 -15.35 10.72 21.66
N LEU A 345 -14.40 11.60 21.36
CA LEU A 345 -13.41 12.06 22.32
C LEU A 345 -13.82 13.43 22.85
N PRO A 346 -14.00 13.61 24.17
CA PRO A 346 -14.34 14.90 24.77
C PRO A 346 -13.28 15.96 24.42
N LYS A 347 -13.69 17.20 24.17
CA LYS A 347 -12.80 18.32 23.82
C LYS A 347 -11.66 18.53 24.83
N ASN A 348 -11.93 18.28 26.09
CA ASN A 348 -10.94 18.42 27.16
C ASN A 348 -9.87 17.31 27.18
N THR A 349 -10.05 16.26 26.38
CA THR A 349 -9.10 15.14 26.25
C THR A 349 -8.28 15.19 24.97
N VAL A 350 -8.57 16.12 24.05
CA VAL A 350 -7.92 16.19 22.75
C VAL A 350 -7.83 17.63 22.24
N ALA A 351 -6.63 18.06 21.89
CA ALA A 351 -6.34 19.34 21.24
C ALA A 351 -5.96 19.14 19.75
N GLN A 352 -6.03 20.20 18.97
CA GLN A 352 -5.73 20.12 17.53
C GLN A 352 -4.28 19.73 17.21
N GLN A 353 -3.34 20.09 18.09
CA GLN A 353 -1.92 19.79 17.97
C GLN A 353 -1.53 18.40 18.47
N ASP A 354 -2.43 17.70 19.18
CA ASP A 354 -2.15 16.39 19.74
C ASP A 354 -1.93 15.34 18.62
N VAL A 355 -1.03 14.41 18.88
CA VAL A 355 -0.81 13.26 18.02
C VAL A 355 -1.91 12.23 18.26
N LEU A 356 -2.69 11.98 17.25
CA LEU A 356 -3.73 10.96 17.23
C LEU A 356 -3.21 9.71 16.51
N ILE A 357 -3.42 8.57 17.12
CA ILE A 357 -3.13 7.27 16.53
C ILE A 357 -4.36 6.39 16.68
N VAL A 358 -4.75 5.73 15.60
CA VAL A 358 -5.85 4.77 15.61
C VAL A 358 -5.30 3.41 15.18
N LYS A 359 -5.44 2.42 16.04
CA LYS A 359 -4.88 1.09 15.90
C LYS A 359 -5.90 -0.01 16.08
N ALA A 360 -5.84 -1.03 15.22
CA ALA A 360 -6.61 -2.24 15.34
C ALA A 360 -5.71 -3.45 15.60
N ILE A 361 -6.22 -4.39 16.39
CA ILE A 361 -5.56 -5.66 16.69
C ILE A 361 -6.57 -6.77 16.43
N ASN A 362 -6.15 -7.82 15.72
CA ASN A 362 -6.98 -8.99 15.52
C ASN A 362 -6.73 -10.07 16.58
N ASN A 363 -7.55 -11.12 16.59
CA ASN A 363 -7.43 -12.25 17.50
C ASN A 363 -6.19 -13.13 17.29
N TYR A 364 -5.38 -12.82 16.29
CA TYR A 364 -4.05 -13.43 16.07
C TYR A 364 -2.92 -12.53 16.57
N GLY A 365 -3.23 -11.39 17.20
CA GLY A 365 -2.26 -10.41 17.68
C GLY A 365 -1.60 -9.59 16.58
N LEU A 366 -2.09 -9.66 15.34
CA LEU A 366 -1.59 -8.87 14.23
C LEU A 366 -2.24 -7.47 14.25
N GLU A 367 -1.43 -6.47 14.02
CA GLU A 367 -1.81 -5.08 14.21
C GLU A 367 -1.88 -4.30 12.90
N TRP A 368 -2.85 -3.38 12.83
CA TRP A 368 -2.96 -2.38 11.77
C TRP A 368 -3.09 -1.00 12.37
N ILE A 369 -2.40 -0.02 11.78
CA ILE A 369 -2.61 1.36 12.14
C ILE A 369 -3.33 2.06 11.03
N LEU A 370 -4.53 2.50 11.39
CA LEU A 370 -5.42 3.19 10.47
C LEU A 370 -4.88 4.59 10.19
N GLU A 371 -4.37 5.25 11.23
CA GLU A 371 -3.90 6.63 11.09
C GLU A 371 -2.88 7.00 12.16
N THR A 372 -1.96 7.89 11.79
CA THR A 372 -1.07 8.60 12.70
C THR A 372 -0.84 10.00 12.17
N CYS A 373 -1.36 10.99 12.84
CA CYS A 373 -1.18 12.39 12.46
C CYS A 373 -1.63 13.30 13.62
N THR A 374 -1.43 14.60 13.50
CA THR A 374 -2.09 15.52 14.40
C THR A 374 -3.60 15.56 14.12
N VAL A 375 -4.39 15.83 15.16
CA VAL A 375 -5.85 15.98 15.04
C VAL A 375 -6.20 17.00 13.94
N LYS A 376 -5.49 18.14 13.91
CA LYS A 376 -5.65 19.17 12.87
C LYS A 376 -5.41 18.62 11.46
N SER A 377 -4.37 17.82 11.27
CA SER A 377 -4.04 17.23 9.98
C SER A 377 -5.14 16.26 9.52
N LEU A 378 -5.66 15.44 10.43
CA LEU A 378 -6.76 14.50 10.15
C LEU A 378 -8.03 15.24 9.73
N LEU A 379 -8.43 16.28 10.49
CA LEU A 379 -9.61 17.08 10.18
C LEU A 379 -9.51 17.72 8.78
N ASN A 380 -8.37 18.32 8.47
CA ASN A 380 -8.14 18.94 7.16
C ASN A 380 -8.21 17.93 6.02
N GLN A 381 -7.63 16.74 6.22
CA GLN A 381 -7.65 15.67 5.21
C GLN A 381 -9.09 15.19 4.95
N ARG A 382 -9.87 14.93 6.01
CA ARG A 382 -11.25 14.44 5.88
C ARG A 382 -12.18 15.49 5.30
N GLN A 383 -12.01 16.76 5.67
CA GLN A 383 -12.76 17.85 5.04
C GLN A 383 -12.47 17.96 3.54
N SER A 384 -11.21 17.87 3.14
CA SER A 384 -10.81 17.92 1.73
C SER A 384 -11.38 16.73 0.96
N GLN A 385 -11.37 15.53 1.53
CA GLN A 385 -11.95 14.33 0.92
C GLN A 385 -13.47 14.43 0.78
N SER A 386 -14.16 14.92 1.81
CA SER A 386 -15.62 15.15 1.76
C SER A 386 -15.99 16.16 0.67
N LEU A 387 -15.23 17.23 0.52
CA LEU A 387 -15.42 18.21 -0.53
C LEU A 387 -15.21 17.60 -1.93
N LEU A 388 -14.14 16.80 -2.08
CA LEU A 388 -13.86 16.09 -3.32
C LEU A 388 -14.98 15.11 -3.68
N GLY A 389 -15.43 14.29 -2.72
CA GLY A 389 -16.54 13.35 -2.90
C GLY A 389 -17.84 14.05 -3.29
N SER A 390 -18.18 15.18 -2.63
CA SER A 390 -19.36 15.97 -2.99
C SER A 390 -19.25 16.56 -4.40
N THR A 391 -18.05 16.96 -4.81
CA THR A 391 -17.78 17.49 -6.15
C THR A 391 -17.91 16.40 -7.20
N GLN A 392 -17.39 15.21 -6.95
CA GLN A 392 -17.53 14.05 -7.83
C GLN A 392 -18.98 13.60 -7.98
N THR A 393 -19.78 13.64 -6.90
CA THR A 393 -21.22 13.33 -6.94
C THR A 393 -21.97 14.35 -7.78
N LYS A 394 -21.67 15.64 -7.60
CA LYS A 394 -22.24 16.70 -8.45
C LYS A 394 -21.88 16.53 -9.91
N LEU A 395 -20.64 16.18 -10.20
CA LEU A 395 -20.18 15.93 -11.56
C LEU A 395 -20.94 14.77 -12.21
N LYS A 396 -21.07 13.63 -11.50
CA LYS A 396 -21.83 12.47 -11.98
C LYS A 396 -23.31 12.81 -12.24
N LEU A 397 -23.90 13.65 -11.38
CA LEU A 397 -25.25 14.16 -11.61
C LEU A 397 -25.34 15.01 -12.87
N LEU A 398 -24.37 15.92 -13.08
CA LEU A 398 -24.29 16.75 -14.28
C LEU A 398 -24.05 15.92 -15.55
N GLU A 399 -23.21 14.89 -15.49
CA GLU A 399 -22.99 13.93 -16.58
C GLU A 399 -24.31 13.21 -16.94
N THR A 400 -25.09 12.81 -15.93
CA THR A 400 -26.41 12.18 -16.14
C THR A 400 -27.41 13.15 -16.74
N GLN A 401 -27.46 14.39 -16.26
CA GLN A 401 -28.32 15.45 -16.83
C GLN A 401 -27.93 15.79 -18.27
N LEU A 402 -26.63 15.81 -18.57
CA LEU A 402 -26.16 16.03 -19.94
C LEU A 402 -26.54 14.87 -20.87
N ALA A 403 -26.44 13.62 -20.38
CA ALA A 403 -26.86 12.45 -21.16
C ALA A 403 -28.36 12.50 -21.46
N SER A 404 -29.18 12.89 -20.47
CA SER A 404 -30.64 13.11 -20.68
C SER A 404 -30.91 14.24 -21.68
N ALA A 405 -30.23 15.37 -21.56
CA ALA A 405 -30.35 16.49 -22.46
C ALA A 405 -29.92 16.16 -23.92
N LYS A 406 -28.89 15.27 -24.06
CA LYS A 406 -28.49 14.74 -25.37
C LYS A 406 -29.59 13.86 -25.98
N ILE A 407 -30.21 12.99 -25.21
CA ILE A 407 -31.32 12.13 -25.65
C ILE A 407 -32.54 12.97 -26.03
N GLU A 408 -32.88 13.98 -25.22
CA GLU A 408 -33.96 14.93 -25.55
C GLU A 408 -33.62 15.74 -26.81
N GLY A 409 -32.35 16.13 -26.99
CA GLY A 409 -31.88 16.80 -28.21
C GLY A 409 -31.96 15.89 -29.45
N GLU A 410 -31.62 14.59 -29.31
CA GLU A 410 -31.74 13.62 -30.40
C GLU A 410 -33.23 13.31 -30.73
N GLN A 411 -34.09 13.24 -29.71
CA GLN A 411 -35.54 13.10 -29.91
C GLN A 411 -36.13 14.35 -30.60
N SER A 412 -35.75 15.54 -30.16
CA SER A 412 -36.14 16.80 -30.80
C SER A 412 -35.65 16.90 -32.24
N GLN A 413 -34.44 16.38 -32.51
CA GLN A 413 -33.88 16.31 -33.86
C GLN A 413 -34.67 15.34 -34.77
N SER A 414 -35.14 14.21 -34.21
CA SER A 414 -35.99 13.25 -34.91
C SER A 414 -37.37 13.83 -35.18
N GLU A 415 -37.93 14.57 -34.21
CA GLU A 415 -39.21 15.31 -34.40
C GLU A 415 -39.06 16.44 -35.42
N LEU A 416 -37.90 17.13 -35.45
CA LEU A 416 -37.59 18.12 -36.47
C LEU A 416 -37.52 17.49 -37.86
N MET A 417 -36.95 16.29 -37.97
CA MET A 417 -36.85 15.55 -39.23
C MET A 417 -38.24 15.10 -39.77
N ILE A 418 -39.12 14.68 -38.85
CA ILE A 418 -40.52 14.36 -39.17
C ILE A 418 -41.30 15.63 -39.58
N THR A 419 -40.96 16.76 -38.94
CA THR A 419 -41.60 18.04 -39.24
C THR A 419 -41.04 18.63 -40.55
N GLN A 420 -39.77 18.37 -40.90
CA GLN A 420 -39.23 18.76 -42.23
C GLN A 420 -39.95 18.08 -43.40
N THR A 421 -40.44 16.88 -43.23
CA THR A 421 -41.25 16.20 -44.26
C THR A 421 -42.65 16.85 -44.43
N LYS A 422 -43.08 17.64 -43.46
CA LYS A 422 -44.30 18.46 -43.53
C LYS A 422 -44.02 19.90 -43.93
N LEU A 423 -42.76 20.23 -44.14
CA LEU A 423 -42.30 21.61 -44.16
C LEU A 423 -42.13 22.22 -45.62
N GLU A 424 -42.48 21.53 -46.67
CA GLU A 424 -42.52 22.14 -48.02
C GLU A 424 -43.55 23.28 -48.14
N GLU A 425 -44.44 23.46 -47.12
CA GLU A 425 -45.48 24.49 -47.11
C GLU A 425 -45.15 25.79 -46.32
N THR A 426 -44.02 25.84 -45.57
CA THR A 426 -43.75 27.01 -44.69
C THR A 426 -42.28 27.49 -44.73
N GLN A 427 -41.80 27.90 -45.93
CA GLN A 427 -40.40 28.40 -46.07
C GLN A 427 -40.08 29.65 -45.21
N THR A 428 -41.05 30.41 -44.78
CA THR A 428 -40.86 31.64 -44.00
C THR A 428 -40.59 31.31 -42.49
N GLU A 429 -41.17 30.24 -41.97
CA GLU A 429 -40.93 29.80 -40.60
C GLU A 429 -39.57 29.07 -40.48
N LEU A 430 -39.09 28.46 -41.59
CA LEU A 430 -37.81 27.77 -41.65
C LEU A 430 -36.63 28.73 -41.40
N VAL A 431 -36.65 29.94 -41.92
CA VAL A 431 -35.60 30.93 -41.75
C VAL A 431 -35.53 31.39 -40.28
N LEU A 432 -36.69 31.52 -39.64
CA LEU A 432 -36.74 31.86 -38.22
C LEU A 432 -36.25 30.69 -37.33
N ALA A 433 -36.62 29.45 -37.68
CA ALA A 433 -36.18 28.24 -37.01
C ALA A 433 -34.69 28.00 -37.24
N GLN A 434 -34.15 28.28 -38.43
CA GLN A 434 -32.71 28.20 -38.69
C GLN A 434 -31.90 29.19 -37.85
N THR A 435 -32.41 30.43 -37.68
CA THR A 435 -31.73 31.43 -36.83
C THR A 435 -31.72 30.99 -35.33
N GLN A 436 -32.80 30.39 -34.86
CA GLN A 436 -32.90 29.87 -33.52
C GLN A 436 -32.01 28.59 -33.31
N LEU A 437 -31.91 27.75 -34.34
CA LEU A 437 -31.06 26.57 -34.32
C LEU A 437 -29.57 26.96 -34.24
N GLU A 438 -29.16 27.96 -35.00
CA GLU A 438 -27.79 28.47 -35.01
C GLU A 438 -27.40 29.14 -33.69
N GLN A 439 -28.34 29.88 -33.07
CA GLN A 439 -28.15 30.43 -31.73
C GLN A 439 -28.02 29.33 -30.67
N THR A 440 -28.81 28.26 -30.80
CA THR A 440 -28.76 27.12 -29.87
C THR A 440 -27.47 26.30 -30.03
N GLN A 441 -26.98 26.14 -31.28
CA GLN A 441 -25.69 25.48 -31.56
C GLN A 441 -24.52 26.31 -31.06
N ASN A 442 -24.55 27.63 -31.18
CA ASN A 442 -23.52 28.51 -30.61
C ASN A 442 -23.52 28.48 -29.08
N HIS A 443 -24.69 28.37 -28.48
CA HIS A 443 -24.82 28.17 -27.05
C HIS A 443 -24.34 26.79 -26.63
N LEU A 444 -24.65 25.73 -27.38
CA LEU A 444 -24.18 24.36 -27.17
C LEU A 444 -22.66 24.27 -27.32
N LEU A 445 -22.08 24.97 -28.29
CA LEU A 445 -20.64 25.06 -28.49
C LEU A 445 -19.94 25.72 -27.27
N SER A 446 -20.59 26.78 -26.76
CA SER A 446 -20.11 27.45 -25.53
C SER A 446 -20.15 26.52 -24.29
N VAL A 447 -21.23 25.75 -24.14
CA VAL A 447 -21.42 24.77 -23.09
C VAL A 447 -20.45 23.58 -23.28
N GLN A 448 -20.23 23.16 -24.53
CA GLN A 448 -19.28 22.08 -24.87
C GLN A 448 -17.83 22.50 -24.54
N MET A 449 -17.44 23.73 -24.83
CA MET A 449 -16.13 24.29 -24.42
C MET A 449 -16.01 24.38 -22.90
N GLN A 450 -17.06 24.68 -22.16
CA GLN A 450 -17.08 24.65 -20.72
C GLN A 450 -16.96 23.20 -20.19
N LEU A 451 -17.60 22.23 -20.84
CA LEU A 451 -17.55 20.82 -20.52
C LEU A 451 -16.13 20.27 -20.71
N ASP A 452 -15.52 20.51 -21.87
CA ASP A 452 -14.16 20.09 -22.18
C ASP A 452 -13.14 20.65 -21.15
N LYS A 453 -13.37 21.90 -20.73
CA LYS A 453 -12.57 22.51 -19.64
C LYS A 453 -12.76 21.77 -18.33
N THR A 454 -14.00 21.45 -17.99
CA THR A 454 -14.34 20.75 -16.74
C THR A 454 -13.85 19.29 -16.77
N GLU A 455 -13.94 18.62 -17.94
CA GLU A 455 -13.38 17.27 -18.13
C GLU A 455 -11.86 17.25 -17.98
N ASN A 456 -11.16 18.25 -18.53
CA ASN A 456 -9.72 18.39 -18.36
C ASN A 456 -9.33 18.67 -16.90
N GLU A 457 -10.10 19.50 -16.21
CA GLU A 457 -9.93 19.72 -14.76
C GLU A 457 -10.18 18.42 -13.97
N LEU A 458 -11.19 17.62 -14.37
CA LEU A 458 -11.49 16.32 -13.78
C LEU A 458 -10.38 15.30 -13.99
N ILE A 459 -9.84 15.21 -15.20
CA ILE A 459 -8.70 14.31 -15.49
C ILE A 459 -7.51 14.67 -14.60
N ASN A 460 -7.25 15.96 -14.45
CA ASN A 460 -6.18 16.43 -13.56
C ASN A 460 -6.48 16.11 -12.08
N PHE A 461 -7.74 16.25 -11.65
CA PHE A 461 -8.15 15.84 -10.31
C PHE A 461 -8.12 14.33 -10.11
N LYS A 462 -8.56 13.52 -11.11
CA LYS A 462 -8.45 12.05 -11.07
C LYS A 462 -7.00 11.59 -10.97
N GLN A 463 -6.10 12.19 -11.77
CA GLN A 463 -4.67 11.91 -11.69
C GLN A 463 -4.07 12.28 -10.32
N LYS A 464 -4.47 13.43 -9.77
CA LYS A 464 -4.07 13.83 -8.41
C LYS A 464 -4.64 12.90 -7.35
N LEU A 465 -5.87 12.43 -7.54
CA LEU A 465 -6.51 11.46 -6.65
C LEU A 465 -5.85 10.08 -6.75
N GLU A 466 -5.57 9.61 -7.96
CA GLU A 466 -4.82 8.35 -8.17
C GLU A 466 -3.41 8.42 -7.59
N GLN A 467 -2.74 9.56 -7.77
CA GLN A 467 -1.47 9.81 -7.09
C GLN A 467 -1.63 9.85 -5.58
N ALA A 468 -2.67 10.49 -5.06
CA ALA A 468 -2.97 10.53 -3.63
C ALA A 468 -3.32 9.13 -3.09
N ASN A 469 -4.15 8.37 -3.82
CA ASN A 469 -4.51 7.00 -3.46
C ASN A 469 -3.32 6.03 -3.58
N SER A 470 -2.54 6.16 -4.65
CA SER A 470 -1.28 5.40 -4.81
C SER A 470 -0.29 5.74 -3.70
N ARG A 471 -0.26 7.01 -3.28
CA ARG A 471 0.52 7.49 -2.14
C ARG A 471 0.01 6.92 -0.82
N VAL A 472 -1.30 6.91 -0.59
CA VAL A 472 -1.93 6.31 0.59
C VAL A 472 -1.66 4.80 0.62
N LEU A 473 -1.89 4.08 -0.48
CA LEU A 473 -1.64 2.65 -0.60
C LEU A 473 -0.15 2.28 -0.46
N ALA A 474 0.71 3.09 -1.06
CA ALA A 474 2.16 2.94 -0.90
C ALA A 474 2.61 3.26 0.53
N MET A 475 1.96 4.23 1.17
CA MET A 475 2.13 4.54 2.59
C MET A 475 1.64 3.39 3.48
N GLU A 476 0.45 2.87 3.27
CA GLU A 476 -0.13 1.75 4.01
C GLU A 476 0.63 0.44 3.81
N SER A 477 1.20 0.24 2.60
CA SER A 477 2.05 -0.92 2.28
C SER A 477 3.47 -0.80 2.82
N SER A 478 3.99 0.41 3.06
CA SER A 478 5.37 0.60 3.49
C SER A 478 5.63 0.04 4.89
N LYS A 479 6.77 -0.67 5.08
CA LYS A 479 7.19 -1.24 6.38
C LYS A 479 7.23 -0.18 7.49
N PHE A 480 7.50 1.04 7.12
CA PHE A 480 7.66 2.16 8.03
C PHE A 480 6.34 2.59 8.70
N TRP A 481 5.25 2.68 7.94
CA TRP A 481 3.93 3.02 8.48
C TRP A 481 3.43 1.98 9.49
N LYS A 482 3.68 0.71 9.18
CA LYS A 482 3.34 -0.41 10.05
C LYS A 482 4.16 -0.43 11.34
N ILE A 483 5.43 -0.05 11.26
CA ILE A 483 6.30 0.07 12.43
C ILE A 483 5.98 1.32 13.25
N ARG A 484 5.75 2.46 12.62
CA ARG A 484 5.35 3.69 13.31
C ARG A 484 4.06 3.47 14.11
N SER A 485 3.12 2.78 13.53
CA SER A 485 1.82 2.49 14.11
C SER A 485 1.93 1.51 15.29
N ALA A 486 2.79 0.46 15.17
CA ALA A 486 3.14 -0.44 16.26
C ALA A 486 3.91 0.30 17.38
N TRP A 487 4.79 1.24 17.06
CA TRP A 487 5.53 2.04 18.04
C TRP A 487 4.65 3.00 18.85
N PHE A 488 3.68 3.64 18.23
CA PHE A 488 2.72 4.49 18.93
C PHE A 488 1.78 3.71 19.87
N GLN A 489 1.48 2.45 19.58
CA GLN A 489 0.73 1.59 20.49
C GLN A 489 1.57 1.13 21.70
N VAL A 490 2.84 0.81 21.47
CA VAL A 490 3.79 0.42 22.53
C VAL A 490 4.09 1.63 23.44
N ARG A 491 4.24 2.83 22.91
CA ARG A 491 4.41 4.06 23.71
C ARG A 491 3.19 4.35 24.59
N ARG A 492 1.97 4.05 24.12
CA ARG A 492 0.74 4.23 24.85
C ARG A 492 0.54 3.20 25.97
N SER A 493 0.91 1.94 25.76
CA SER A 493 0.86 0.89 26.78
C SER A 493 1.90 1.09 27.89
N LEU A 494 2.96 1.88 27.63
CA LEU A 494 4.00 2.20 28.60
C LEU A 494 3.77 3.53 29.37
N GLY A 495 2.64 4.22 29.15
CA GLY A 495 2.28 5.44 29.89
C GLY A 495 3.23 6.61 29.65
N LEU A 496 3.96 6.63 28.54
CA LEU A 496 4.93 7.68 28.21
C LEU A 496 4.27 8.75 27.30
N ALA A 497 3.31 9.50 27.86
CA ALA A 497 2.87 10.74 27.26
C ALA A 497 3.91 11.84 27.59
N GLY A 498 4.47 12.41 26.56
CA GLY A 498 5.26 13.62 26.64
C GLY A 498 4.76 14.60 25.59
N GLU A 499 4.71 15.83 25.91
CA GLU A 499 4.28 16.98 25.10
C GLU A 499 4.80 16.94 23.66
#